data_28c86ba318d3e182de1f6ded1ee24f55
#
_entry.id   28c86ba318d3e182de1f6ded1ee24f55
#
_cell.length_a   1.000
_cell.length_b   1.000
_cell.length_c   1.000
_cell.angle_alpha   90.00
_cell.angle_beta   90.00
_cell.angle_gamma   90.00
#
_symmetry.space_group_name_H-M   'P 1'
#
loop_
_entity.id
_entity.type
_entity.pdbx_description
1 polymer ?
#
loop_
_entity_poly.entity_id
_entity_poly.type
_entity_poly.pdbx_seq_one_letter_code
_entity_poly.pdbx_strand_id
1 'polypeptide(L)'
;MNNLSALITELCPNGVEYKELQAVLKIKNGSDYKSFGEGDIPVYGSGGIIAHTNRFAYDKPSVLIPRKGSVDKLYYVDVPFWNVDTIFYTEINTGLVIPRYVYHCLLREHLEKLNTAGGVPSLTQNVLNKVKIPVPPLEVQREIVRILDTFTELTAELTAELTARRQQYEYYRNKLLSIGNNPTPILELRDIVKKSCSGATPVKSNDEYYENGIIPWIRTQDVRFNEITEVDSYITEKAVNETAAKWIPENCVIVAISGATAGRCAINKIKATTNQHC
;
A
#
# COMPACT_ATOMS: atom_id res chain seq x y z
N MET A 1 -24.26 5.68 -3.20
CA MET A 1 -23.96 7.06 -2.76
C MET A 1 -25.22 7.91 -2.58
N ASN A 2 -26.26 7.76 -3.40
CA ASN A 2 -27.50 8.55 -3.25
C ASN A 2 -28.20 8.38 -1.89
N ASN A 3 -28.16 7.18 -1.29
CA ASN A 3 -28.81 6.93 0.00
C ASN A 3 -28.12 7.68 1.16
N LEU A 4 -26.78 7.69 1.23
CA LEU A 4 -26.03 8.37 2.28
C LEU A 4 -26.25 9.89 2.26
N SER A 5 -26.25 10.51 1.05
CA SER A 5 -26.51 11.95 0.92
C SER A 5 -27.92 12.32 1.39
N ALA A 6 -28.92 11.51 1.06
CA ALA A 6 -30.29 11.72 1.54
C ALA A 6 -30.38 11.62 3.07
N LEU A 7 -29.78 10.57 3.65
CA LEU A 7 -29.73 10.39 5.11
C LEU A 7 -29.04 11.56 5.83
N ILE A 8 -27.93 12.04 5.30
CA ILE A 8 -27.22 13.19 5.89
C ILE A 8 -28.09 14.45 5.82
N THR A 9 -28.75 14.71 4.70
CA THR A 9 -29.61 15.88 4.54
C THR A 9 -30.80 15.82 5.50
N GLU A 10 -31.40 14.65 5.69
CA GLU A 10 -32.55 14.44 6.55
C GLU A 10 -32.20 14.48 8.04
N LEU A 11 -31.15 13.73 8.44
CA LEU A 11 -30.82 13.49 9.85
C LEU A 11 -29.78 14.46 10.42
N CYS A 12 -29.07 15.20 9.55
CA CYS A 12 -28.05 16.15 9.95
C CYS A 12 -28.24 17.54 9.30
N PRO A 13 -29.45 18.14 9.35
CA PRO A 13 -29.74 19.42 8.66
C PRO A 13 -28.86 20.58 9.14
N ASN A 14 -28.35 20.51 10.36
CA ASN A 14 -27.47 21.51 10.97
C ASN A 14 -25.98 21.09 10.98
N GLY A 15 -25.63 20.07 10.18
CA GLY A 15 -24.29 19.49 10.16
C GLY A 15 -24.10 18.38 11.20
N VAL A 16 -22.85 17.89 11.33
CA VAL A 16 -22.49 16.78 12.23
C VAL A 16 -21.64 17.33 13.37
N GLU A 17 -22.00 17.00 14.59
CA GLU A 17 -21.24 17.34 15.79
C GLU A 17 -19.93 16.53 15.84
N TYR A 18 -18.83 17.19 16.19
CA TYR A 18 -17.55 16.54 16.47
C TYR A 18 -17.38 16.38 17.98
N LYS A 19 -17.08 15.16 18.43
CA LYS A 19 -16.84 14.86 19.85
C LYS A 19 -15.43 14.33 20.05
N GLU A 20 -14.83 14.70 21.18
CA GLU A 20 -13.58 14.09 21.61
C GLU A 20 -13.77 12.59 21.91
N LEU A 21 -12.75 11.77 21.66
CA LEU A 21 -12.83 10.32 21.91
C LEU A 21 -13.26 10.00 23.34
N GLN A 22 -12.78 10.75 24.34
CA GLN A 22 -13.17 10.56 25.74
C GLN A 22 -14.67 10.70 26.00
N ALA A 23 -15.42 11.37 25.13
CA ALA A 23 -16.86 11.51 25.26
C ALA A 23 -17.64 10.30 24.72
N VAL A 24 -17.03 9.47 23.87
CA VAL A 24 -17.67 8.36 23.16
C VAL A 24 -17.08 6.99 23.49
N LEU A 25 -15.88 6.93 24.08
CA LEU A 25 -15.21 5.69 24.46
C LEU A 25 -14.24 5.91 25.63
N LYS A 26 -13.76 4.79 26.21
CA LYS A 26 -12.68 4.79 27.20
C LYS A 26 -11.50 4.02 26.66
N ILE A 27 -10.32 4.61 26.73
CA ILE A 27 -9.05 3.96 26.33
C ILE A 27 -8.48 3.25 27.56
N LYS A 28 -8.13 1.99 27.39
CA LYS A 28 -7.58 1.12 28.45
C LYS A 28 -6.20 0.58 28.08
N ASN A 29 -5.37 0.40 29.10
CA ASN A 29 -4.06 -0.24 28.93
C ASN A 29 -4.23 -1.76 28.80
N GLY A 30 -3.29 -2.38 28.11
CA GLY A 30 -3.07 -3.82 28.19
C GLY A 30 -2.17 -4.21 29.37
N SER A 31 -2.01 -5.51 29.59
CA SER A 31 -1.18 -6.07 30.65
C SER A 31 -0.50 -7.37 30.22
N ASP A 32 0.47 -7.84 31.01
CA ASP A 32 1.18 -9.08 30.73
C ASP A 32 0.23 -10.30 30.77
N TYR A 33 0.48 -11.26 29.90
CA TYR A 33 -0.29 -12.51 29.75
C TYR A 33 0.52 -13.77 30.10
N LYS A 34 1.82 -13.64 30.35
CA LYS A 34 2.75 -14.79 30.47
C LYS A 34 2.44 -15.75 31.61
N SER A 35 1.64 -15.33 32.58
CA SER A 35 1.18 -16.17 33.67
C SER A 35 -0.04 -17.03 33.35
N PHE A 36 -0.64 -16.89 32.14
CA PHE A 36 -1.84 -17.60 31.74
C PHE A 36 -1.51 -18.89 30.99
N GLY A 37 -2.47 -19.81 30.97
CA GLY A 37 -2.35 -21.05 30.22
C GLY A 37 -2.57 -20.85 28.71
N GLU A 38 -2.26 -21.88 27.94
CA GLU A 38 -2.56 -21.96 26.51
C GLU A 38 -4.07 -21.98 26.25
N GLY A 39 -4.48 -21.43 25.11
CA GLY A 39 -5.87 -21.36 24.67
C GLY A 39 -5.99 -20.72 23.29
N ASP A 40 -7.23 -20.41 22.87
CA ASP A 40 -7.54 -19.92 21.53
C ASP A 40 -7.75 -18.38 21.47
N ILE A 41 -7.64 -17.69 22.62
CA ILE A 41 -7.88 -16.24 22.69
C ILE A 41 -6.63 -15.50 22.21
N PRO A 42 -6.74 -14.68 21.15
CA PRO A 42 -5.60 -13.96 20.61
C PRO A 42 -5.09 -12.90 21.58
N VAL A 43 -3.78 -12.81 21.70
CA VAL A 43 -3.04 -11.78 22.45
C VAL A 43 -2.46 -10.79 21.48
N TYR A 44 -2.89 -9.53 21.57
CA TYR A 44 -2.44 -8.47 20.68
C TYR A 44 -1.29 -7.64 21.28
N GLY A 45 -0.28 -7.41 20.46
CA GLY A 45 0.73 -6.37 20.64
C GLY A 45 0.66 -5.34 19.53
N SER A 46 1.54 -4.34 19.51
CA SER A 46 1.55 -3.27 18.49
C SER A 46 1.77 -3.79 17.05
N GLY A 47 2.37 -4.96 16.89
CA GLY A 47 2.60 -5.61 15.59
C GLY A 47 1.46 -6.54 15.12
N GLY A 48 0.44 -6.77 15.95
CA GLY A 48 -0.64 -7.72 15.70
C GLY A 48 -0.71 -8.83 16.75
N ILE A 49 -1.22 -10.00 16.37
CA ILE A 49 -1.30 -11.17 17.25
C ILE A 49 0.11 -11.70 17.51
N ILE A 50 0.47 -11.82 18.80
CA ILE A 50 1.80 -12.26 19.26
C ILE A 50 1.77 -13.62 19.97
N ALA A 51 0.60 -14.05 20.45
CA ALA A 51 0.39 -15.32 21.16
C ALA A 51 -1.10 -15.64 21.22
N HIS A 52 -1.43 -16.78 21.85
CA HIS A 52 -2.79 -17.14 22.26
C HIS A 52 -2.79 -17.53 23.73
N THR A 53 -3.94 -17.36 24.41
CA THR A 53 -4.11 -17.63 25.83
C THR A 53 -5.52 -18.13 26.13
N ASN A 54 -5.76 -18.61 27.37
CA ASN A 54 -7.07 -19.09 27.83
C ASN A 54 -7.89 -18.01 28.57
N ARG A 55 -7.43 -16.74 28.56
CA ARG A 55 -8.11 -15.61 29.22
C ARG A 55 -8.24 -14.43 28.27
N PHE A 56 -9.31 -13.67 28.44
CA PHE A 56 -9.51 -12.41 27.71
C PHE A 56 -9.48 -11.22 28.67
N ALA A 57 -9.08 -10.08 28.13
CA ALA A 57 -9.17 -8.77 28.80
C ALA A 57 -10.53 -8.10 28.50
N TYR A 58 -11.05 -8.33 27.29
CA TYR A 58 -12.30 -7.76 26.82
C TYR A 58 -12.96 -8.66 25.78
N ASP A 59 -14.29 -8.73 25.79
CA ASP A 59 -15.10 -9.67 24.99
C ASP A 59 -16.13 -8.98 24.09
N LYS A 60 -16.03 -7.63 23.94
CA LYS A 60 -16.91 -6.86 23.07
C LYS A 60 -16.10 -6.23 21.94
N PRO A 61 -16.78 -5.79 20.84
CA PRO A 61 -16.10 -5.11 19.76
C PRO A 61 -15.29 -3.89 20.24
N SER A 62 -14.04 -3.81 19.81
CA SER A 62 -13.07 -2.81 20.23
C SER A 62 -12.16 -2.38 19.11
N VAL A 63 -11.64 -1.17 19.18
CA VAL A 63 -10.53 -0.71 18.35
C VAL A 63 -9.27 -0.75 19.19
N LEU A 64 -8.26 -1.48 18.72
CA LEU A 64 -6.96 -1.54 19.36
C LEU A 64 -6.04 -0.48 18.72
N ILE A 65 -5.42 0.34 19.58
CA ILE A 65 -4.59 1.47 19.17
C ILE A 65 -3.17 1.22 19.68
N PRO A 66 -2.18 0.95 18.81
CA PRO A 66 -0.79 0.81 19.22
C PRO A 66 -0.29 2.04 19.94
N ARG A 67 0.33 1.80 21.07
CA ARG A 67 0.90 2.83 21.94
C ARG A 67 2.36 3.09 21.63
N LYS A 68 3.10 2.06 21.18
CA LYS A 68 4.54 2.10 20.89
C LYS A 68 4.84 1.32 19.61
N GLY A 69 5.84 1.75 18.88
CA GLY A 69 6.31 1.08 17.66
C GLY A 69 5.42 1.38 16.46
N SER A 70 4.66 0.40 15.97
CA SER A 70 3.80 0.51 14.78
C SER A 70 2.51 1.29 15.07
N VAL A 71 2.62 2.57 15.43
CA VAL A 71 1.49 3.43 15.82
C VAL A 71 0.52 3.76 14.68
N ASP A 72 0.89 3.43 13.46
CA ASP A 72 0.09 3.53 12.23
C ASP A 72 -0.90 2.38 12.03
N LYS A 73 -0.74 1.26 12.78
CA LYS A 73 -1.53 0.04 12.61
C LYS A 73 -2.66 -0.04 13.64
N LEU A 74 -3.87 0.22 13.20
CA LEU A 74 -5.07 0.01 14.02
C LEU A 74 -5.65 -1.37 13.75
N TYR A 75 -6.24 -1.98 14.80
CA TYR A 75 -6.95 -3.26 14.65
C TYR A 75 -8.38 -3.11 15.13
N TYR A 76 -9.33 -3.62 14.35
CA TYR A 76 -10.70 -3.83 14.77
C TYR A 76 -10.84 -5.28 15.22
N VAL A 77 -11.31 -5.51 16.44
CA VAL A 77 -11.48 -6.85 17.03
C VAL A 77 -12.88 -6.97 17.59
N ASP A 78 -13.60 -7.99 17.17
CA ASP A 78 -14.99 -8.28 17.55
C ASP A 78 -15.17 -9.65 18.22
N VAL A 79 -14.05 -10.28 18.55
CA VAL A 79 -13.96 -11.53 19.33
C VAL A 79 -13.29 -11.26 20.68
N PRO A 80 -13.44 -12.14 21.69
CA PRO A 80 -12.68 -12.01 22.93
C PRO A 80 -11.17 -11.97 22.66
N PHE A 81 -10.46 -11.06 23.33
CA PHE A 81 -9.02 -10.89 23.14
C PHE A 81 -8.30 -10.50 24.44
N TRP A 82 -7.00 -10.70 24.45
CA TRP A 82 -6.07 -10.09 25.39
C TRP A 82 -5.17 -9.09 24.68
N ASN A 83 -4.66 -8.09 25.38
CA ASN A 83 -3.69 -7.15 24.83
C ASN A 83 -2.59 -6.81 25.84
N VAL A 84 -1.36 -6.66 25.34
CA VAL A 84 -0.21 -6.27 26.16
C VAL A 84 -0.06 -4.75 26.26
N ASP A 85 0.88 -4.28 27.10
CA ASP A 85 1.10 -2.86 27.41
C ASP A 85 1.53 -1.99 26.21
N THR A 86 1.92 -2.61 25.09
CA THR A 86 2.31 -1.88 23.86
C THR A 86 1.14 -1.43 23.01
N ILE A 87 -0.09 -1.84 23.35
CA ILE A 87 -1.30 -1.50 22.62
C ILE A 87 -2.47 -1.24 23.58
N PHE A 88 -3.23 -0.18 23.31
CA PHE A 88 -4.47 0.12 24.01
C PHE A 88 -5.64 -0.63 23.41
N TYR A 89 -6.69 -0.86 24.20
CA TYR A 89 -8.02 -1.22 23.69
C TYR A 89 -9.05 -0.15 24.08
N THR A 90 -10.21 -0.18 23.44
CA THR A 90 -11.26 0.81 23.64
C THR A 90 -12.56 0.15 24.13
N GLU A 91 -13.13 0.71 25.19
CA GLU A 91 -14.50 0.42 25.64
C GLU A 91 -15.43 1.47 25.02
N ILE A 92 -16.20 1.09 24.01
CA ILE A 92 -16.96 2.01 23.16
C ILE A 92 -18.40 2.14 23.66
N ASN A 93 -18.90 3.37 23.75
CA ASN A 93 -20.31 3.65 24.05
C ASN A 93 -21.16 3.41 22.79
N THR A 94 -21.66 2.19 22.65
CA THR A 94 -22.45 1.76 21.48
C THR A 94 -23.80 2.47 21.33
N GLY A 95 -24.27 3.17 22.37
CA GLY A 95 -25.44 4.04 22.28
C GLY A 95 -25.19 5.34 21.50
N LEU A 96 -23.92 5.71 21.31
CA LEU A 96 -23.52 6.93 20.60
C LEU A 96 -22.79 6.64 19.29
N VAL A 97 -21.92 5.62 19.28
CA VAL A 97 -21.07 5.32 18.14
C VAL A 97 -20.93 3.81 17.89
N ILE A 98 -20.90 3.42 16.64
CA ILE A 98 -20.67 2.04 16.21
C ILE A 98 -19.16 1.76 16.28
N PRO A 99 -18.70 0.64 16.88
CA PRO A 99 -17.28 0.32 17.00
C PRO A 99 -16.54 0.31 15.67
N ARG A 100 -17.12 -0.26 14.62
CA ARG A 100 -16.57 -0.29 13.27
C ARG A 100 -16.48 1.10 12.65
N TYR A 101 -17.45 1.98 12.93
CA TYR A 101 -17.42 3.39 12.53
C TYR A 101 -16.25 4.13 13.19
N VAL A 102 -16.04 3.92 14.50
CA VAL A 102 -14.89 4.48 15.22
C VAL A 102 -13.57 4.05 14.59
N TYR A 103 -13.44 2.77 14.22
CA TYR A 103 -12.27 2.26 13.52
C TYR A 103 -11.99 3.03 12.22
N HIS A 104 -12.99 3.21 11.37
CA HIS A 104 -12.84 3.98 10.11
C HIS A 104 -12.51 5.46 10.37
N CYS A 105 -13.10 6.08 11.38
CA CYS A 105 -12.75 7.44 11.78
C CYS A 105 -11.28 7.55 12.17
N LEU A 106 -10.78 6.64 13.01
CA LEU A 106 -9.40 6.66 13.48
C LEU A 106 -8.38 6.35 12.39
N LEU A 107 -8.71 5.51 11.40
CA LEU A 107 -7.87 5.31 10.21
C LEU A 107 -7.66 6.61 9.43
N ARG A 108 -8.68 7.47 9.34
CA ARG A 108 -8.59 8.76 8.65
C ARG A 108 -7.72 9.78 9.40
N GLU A 109 -7.70 9.73 10.72
CA GLU A 109 -7.05 10.74 11.56
C GLU A 109 -5.51 10.68 11.55
N HIS A 110 -4.91 9.64 10.95
CA HIS A 110 -3.46 9.52 10.87
C HIS A 110 -2.77 9.69 12.22
N LEU A 111 -3.11 8.82 13.18
CA LEU A 111 -2.66 8.94 14.57
C LEU A 111 -1.13 8.97 14.73
N GLU A 112 -0.39 8.45 13.78
CA GLU A 112 1.07 8.52 13.72
C GLU A 112 1.60 9.96 13.73
N LYS A 113 0.82 10.92 13.21
CA LYS A 113 1.17 12.35 13.19
C LYS A 113 1.04 13.01 14.56
N LEU A 114 0.34 12.38 15.49
CA LEU A 114 0.19 12.84 16.87
C LEU A 114 1.38 12.46 17.76
N ASN A 115 2.33 11.70 17.21
CA ASN A 115 3.55 11.33 17.91
C ASN A 115 4.45 12.56 18.14
N THR A 116 4.74 12.84 19.41
CA THR A 116 5.63 13.94 19.83
C THR A 116 7.00 13.45 20.32
N ALA A 117 7.25 12.15 20.29
CA ALA A 117 8.49 11.57 20.76
C ALA A 117 9.61 11.69 19.72
N GLY A 118 10.79 12.14 20.14
CA GLY A 118 11.99 12.23 19.29
C GLY A 118 12.70 10.90 19.02
N GLY A 119 12.16 9.77 19.50
CA GLY A 119 12.71 8.42 19.37
C GLY A 119 11.66 7.41 18.88
N VAL A 120 11.46 6.31 19.60
CA VAL A 120 10.43 5.33 19.27
C VAL A 120 9.06 5.98 19.32
N PRO A 121 8.25 5.89 18.22
CA PRO A 121 6.91 6.47 18.18
C PRO A 121 6.07 6.02 19.38
N SER A 122 5.42 6.98 20.04
CA SER A 122 4.64 6.73 21.25
C SER A 122 3.40 7.62 21.32
N LEU A 123 2.26 7.02 21.55
CA LEU A 123 0.97 7.68 21.77
C LEU A 123 0.58 7.57 23.26
N THR A 124 -0.01 8.62 23.81
CA THR A 124 -0.53 8.62 25.16
C THR A 124 -2.05 8.71 25.16
N GLN A 125 -2.70 8.20 26.21
CA GLN A 125 -4.15 8.33 26.37
C GLN A 125 -4.62 9.81 26.36
N ASN A 126 -3.83 10.70 26.97
CA ASN A 126 -4.18 12.13 27.03
C ASN A 126 -4.23 12.79 25.65
N VAL A 127 -3.34 12.38 24.74
CA VAL A 127 -3.35 12.86 23.34
C VAL A 127 -4.51 12.26 22.59
N LEU A 128 -4.70 10.94 22.69
CA LEU A 128 -5.77 10.22 22.01
C LEU A 128 -7.17 10.68 22.47
N ASN A 129 -7.37 10.92 23.77
CA ASN A 129 -8.63 11.35 24.34
C ASN A 129 -9.16 12.68 23.74
N LYS A 130 -8.27 13.55 23.25
CA LYS A 130 -8.59 14.84 22.62
C LYS A 130 -8.84 14.76 21.12
N VAL A 131 -8.59 13.62 20.49
CA VAL A 131 -8.89 13.41 19.07
C VAL A 131 -10.40 13.55 18.88
N LYS A 132 -10.80 14.32 17.89
CA LYS A 132 -12.21 14.59 17.59
C LYS A 132 -12.66 13.78 16.38
N ILE A 133 -13.77 13.07 16.54
CA ILE A 133 -14.42 12.36 15.44
C ILE A 133 -15.83 12.90 15.23
N PRO A 134 -16.38 12.89 14.00
CA PRO A 134 -17.77 13.22 13.76
C PRO A 134 -18.69 12.16 14.37
N VAL A 135 -19.79 12.58 14.96
CA VAL A 135 -20.77 11.68 15.61
C VAL A 135 -22.17 11.95 15.03
N PRO A 136 -22.43 11.54 13.78
CA PRO A 136 -23.77 11.60 13.22
C PRO A 136 -24.70 10.56 13.87
N PRO A 137 -26.02 10.62 13.64
CA PRO A 137 -26.96 9.58 14.03
C PRO A 137 -26.51 8.16 13.60
N LEU A 138 -26.90 7.15 14.40
CA LEU A 138 -26.45 5.75 14.18
C LEU A 138 -26.83 5.21 12.79
N GLU A 139 -27.92 5.66 12.18
CA GLU A 139 -28.33 5.29 10.83
C GLU A 139 -27.29 5.73 9.80
N VAL A 140 -26.80 6.96 9.90
CA VAL A 140 -25.75 7.49 9.02
C VAL A 140 -24.44 6.72 9.23
N GLN A 141 -24.08 6.43 10.49
CA GLN A 141 -22.90 5.64 10.81
C GLN A 141 -22.97 4.24 10.19
N ARG A 142 -24.14 3.55 10.28
CA ARG A 142 -24.35 2.22 9.68
C ARG A 142 -24.13 2.24 8.17
N GLU A 143 -24.69 3.25 7.49
CA GLU A 143 -24.54 3.35 6.03
C GLU A 143 -23.09 3.66 5.62
N ILE A 144 -22.38 4.51 6.37
CA ILE A 144 -20.94 4.76 6.16
C ILE A 144 -20.15 3.46 6.32
N VAL A 145 -20.37 2.71 7.41
CA VAL A 145 -19.70 1.42 7.66
C VAL A 145 -19.99 0.45 6.52
N ARG A 146 -21.26 0.29 6.12
CA ARG A 146 -21.64 -0.60 5.02
C ARG A 146 -20.88 -0.28 3.73
N ILE A 147 -20.77 0.99 3.37
CA ILE A 147 -20.07 1.43 2.16
C ILE A 147 -18.57 1.13 2.28
N LEU A 148 -17.93 1.50 3.38
CA LEU A 148 -16.49 1.35 3.56
C LEU A 148 -16.08 -0.13 3.67
N ASP A 149 -16.88 -0.95 4.35
CA ASP A 149 -16.64 -2.39 4.44
C ASP A 149 -16.79 -3.07 3.07
N THR A 150 -17.80 -2.68 2.28
CA THR A 150 -17.94 -3.17 0.89
C THR A 150 -16.69 -2.86 0.04
N PHE A 151 -16.13 -1.65 0.14
CA PHE A 151 -14.88 -1.32 -0.56
C PHE A 151 -13.70 -2.14 -0.04
N THR A 152 -13.63 -2.41 1.25
CA THR A 152 -12.57 -3.23 1.84
C THR A 152 -12.64 -4.67 1.31
N GLU A 153 -13.83 -5.27 1.27
CA GLU A 153 -14.07 -6.60 0.74
C GLU A 153 -13.70 -6.68 -0.75
N LEU A 154 -14.22 -5.76 -1.57
CA LEU A 154 -13.89 -5.70 -3.00
C LEU A 154 -12.39 -5.54 -3.26
N THR A 155 -11.70 -4.74 -2.45
CA THR A 155 -10.24 -4.57 -2.56
C THR A 155 -9.51 -5.87 -2.24
N ALA A 156 -9.96 -6.61 -1.23
CA ALA A 156 -9.40 -7.91 -0.87
C ALA A 156 -9.61 -8.94 -1.98
N GLU A 157 -10.82 -9.03 -2.54
CA GLU A 157 -11.16 -9.91 -3.66
C GLU A 157 -10.31 -9.61 -4.91
N LEU A 158 -10.21 -8.35 -5.31
CA LEU A 158 -9.41 -7.93 -6.46
C LEU A 158 -7.91 -8.22 -6.25
N THR A 159 -7.42 -8.07 -5.04
CA THR A 159 -6.02 -8.40 -4.71
C THR A 159 -5.77 -9.90 -4.80
N ALA A 160 -6.70 -10.72 -4.30
CA ALA A 160 -6.64 -12.17 -4.39
C ALA A 160 -6.71 -12.64 -5.87
N GLU A 161 -7.62 -12.07 -6.66
CA GLU A 161 -7.74 -12.37 -8.09
C GLU A 161 -6.46 -11.99 -8.85
N LEU A 162 -5.90 -10.79 -8.62
CA LEU A 162 -4.66 -10.36 -9.25
C LEU A 162 -3.51 -11.33 -8.93
N THR A 163 -3.43 -11.80 -7.70
CA THR A 163 -2.42 -12.76 -7.27
C THR A 163 -2.60 -14.09 -8.00
N ALA A 164 -3.81 -14.61 -8.06
CA ALA A 164 -4.14 -15.85 -8.77
C ALA A 164 -3.83 -15.74 -10.28
N ARG A 165 -4.17 -14.59 -10.91
CA ARG A 165 -3.86 -14.34 -12.33
C ARG A 165 -2.36 -14.28 -12.60
N ARG A 166 -1.58 -13.68 -11.70
CA ARG A 166 -0.11 -13.68 -11.82
C ARG A 166 0.46 -15.08 -11.75
N GLN A 167 0.01 -15.91 -10.81
CA GLN A 167 0.44 -17.30 -10.69
C GLN A 167 0.04 -18.11 -11.93
N GLN A 168 -1.19 -17.93 -12.44
CA GLN A 168 -1.67 -18.56 -13.67
C GLN A 168 -0.81 -18.17 -14.89
N TYR A 169 -0.50 -16.87 -15.04
CA TYR A 169 0.37 -16.36 -16.08
C TYR A 169 1.75 -17.00 -16.02
N GLU A 170 2.38 -17.04 -14.85
CA GLU A 170 3.70 -17.64 -14.67
C GLU A 170 3.70 -19.14 -15.00
N TYR A 171 2.67 -19.86 -14.55
CA TYR A 171 2.52 -21.27 -14.87
C TYR A 171 2.45 -21.52 -16.39
N TYR A 172 1.55 -20.82 -17.09
CA TYR A 172 1.38 -21.01 -18.52
C TYR A 172 2.57 -20.49 -19.32
N ARG A 173 3.14 -19.36 -18.94
CA ARG A 173 4.36 -18.85 -19.55
C ARG A 173 5.48 -19.90 -19.48
N ASN A 174 5.74 -20.44 -18.31
CA ASN A 174 6.79 -21.45 -18.13
C ASN A 174 6.45 -22.74 -18.90
N LYS A 175 5.19 -23.18 -18.86
CA LYS A 175 4.74 -24.37 -19.61
C LYS A 175 4.84 -24.20 -21.12
N LEU A 176 4.44 -23.06 -21.65
CA LEU A 176 4.47 -22.79 -23.10
C LEU A 176 5.89 -22.55 -23.63
N LEU A 177 6.76 -21.96 -22.80
CA LEU A 177 8.15 -21.73 -23.16
C LEU A 177 9.06 -22.93 -22.84
N SER A 178 8.64 -23.89 -22.03
CA SER A 178 9.26 -25.17 -21.85
C SER A 178 8.89 -26.05 -23.04
N ILE A 179 9.59 -25.90 -24.15
CA ILE A 179 9.43 -26.77 -25.33
C ILE A 179 9.91 -28.14 -24.92
N GLY A 180 8.96 -29.07 -24.68
CA GLY A 180 9.18 -30.39 -24.10
C GLY A 180 10.26 -31.22 -24.78
N ASN A 181 10.35 -32.54 -24.53
CA ASN A 181 11.37 -33.51 -24.86
C ASN A 181 11.89 -33.57 -26.33
N ASN A 182 11.53 -32.64 -27.20
CA ASN A 182 12.13 -32.48 -28.50
C ASN A 182 13.47 -31.75 -28.36
N PRO A 183 14.54 -32.24 -29.03
CA PRO A 183 15.85 -31.59 -29.03
C PRO A 183 15.81 -30.29 -29.85
N THR A 184 15.16 -29.26 -29.28
CA THR A 184 15.24 -27.92 -29.85
C THR A 184 16.64 -27.39 -29.56
N PRO A 185 17.41 -26.94 -30.55
CA PRO A 185 18.76 -26.43 -30.31
C PRO A 185 18.67 -25.20 -29.40
N ILE A 186 19.42 -25.21 -28.31
CA ILE A 186 19.60 -24.04 -27.45
C ILE A 186 20.58 -23.13 -28.18
N LEU A 187 20.08 -21.95 -28.59
CA LEU A 187 20.89 -20.90 -29.20
C LEU A 187 21.25 -19.86 -28.16
N GLU A 188 22.44 -19.29 -28.27
CA GLU A 188 22.80 -18.14 -27.47
C GLU A 188 22.13 -16.88 -28.03
N LEU A 189 21.85 -15.90 -27.16
CA LEU A 189 21.23 -14.63 -27.59
C LEU A 189 22.04 -13.95 -28.71
N ARG A 190 23.36 -14.04 -28.67
CA ARG A 190 24.25 -13.50 -29.72
C ARG A 190 23.98 -14.09 -31.11
N ASP A 191 23.48 -15.32 -31.20
CA ASP A 191 23.25 -16.02 -32.48
C ASP A 191 21.91 -15.58 -33.12
N ILE A 192 21.00 -15.02 -32.36
CA ILE A 192 19.66 -14.59 -32.80
C ILE A 192 19.45 -13.09 -32.81
N VAL A 193 20.26 -12.34 -32.07
CA VAL A 193 20.15 -10.88 -31.99
C VAL A 193 20.93 -10.22 -33.12
N LYS A 194 20.23 -9.44 -33.96
CA LYS A 194 20.89 -8.70 -35.07
C LYS A 194 21.86 -7.63 -34.56
N LYS A 195 21.55 -6.98 -33.49
CA LYS A 195 22.34 -5.89 -32.91
C LYS A 195 21.93 -5.67 -31.43
N SER A 196 22.92 -5.50 -30.59
CA SER A 196 22.72 -5.00 -29.22
C SER A 196 23.50 -3.69 -29.03
N CYS A 197 22.99 -2.80 -28.25
CA CYS A 197 23.66 -1.56 -27.88
C CYS A 197 23.13 -1.10 -26.51
N SER A 198 23.95 -0.37 -25.79
CA SER A 198 23.50 0.44 -24.66
C SER A 198 23.43 1.91 -25.06
N GLY A 199 22.62 2.68 -24.37
CA GLY A 199 22.54 4.12 -24.55
C GLY A 199 23.55 4.88 -23.68
N ALA A 200 23.23 6.14 -23.39
CA ALA A 200 24.03 6.99 -22.53
C ALA A 200 23.18 7.85 -21.62
N THR A 201 23.75 8.29 -20.50
CA THR A 201 23.21 9.34 -19.67
C THR A 201 23.99 10.62 -20.00
N PRO A 202 23.36 11.61 -20.66
CA PRO A 202 23.99 12.92 -20.84
C PRO A 202 24.37 13.53 -19.49
N VAL A 203 25.37 14.40 -19.47
CA VAL A 203 25.88 15.02 -18.24
C VAL A 203 24.76 15.82 -17.58
N LYS A 204 24.38 15.44 -16.35
CA LYS A 204 23.23 16.03 -15.63
C LYS A 204 23.36 17.52 -15.31
N SER A 205 24.59 18.02 -15.19
CA SER A 205 24.84 19.45 -14.92
C SER A 205 24.76 20.34 -16.18
N ASN A 206 24.47 19.74 -17.34
CA ASN A 206 24.25 20.50 -18.56
C ASN A 206 22.76 20.54 -18.86
N ASP A 207 22.09 21.61 -18.46
CA ASP A 207 20.65 21.80 -18.63
C ASP A 207 20.22 21.80 -20.11
N GLU A 208 21.09 22.19 -21.05
CA GLU A 208 20.81 22.16 -22.48
C GLU A 208 20.54 20.76 -23.04
N TYR A 209 20.91 19.71 -22.30
CA TYR A 209 20.63 18.32 -22.68
C TYR A 209 19.24 17.85 -22.27
N TYR A 210 18.57 18.56 -21.34
CA TYR A 210 17.33 18.13 -20.73
C TYR A 210 16.21 19.17 -20.88
N GLU A 211 16.53 20.46 -20.78
CA GLU A 211 15.54 21.50 -20.79
C GLU A 211 14.84 21.57 -22.16
N ASN A 212 13.51 21.52 -22.14
CA ASN A 212 12.65 21.42 -23.31
C ASN A 212 12.95 20.20 -24.20
N GLY A 213 13.46 19.10 -23.62
CA GLY A 213 13.69 17.85 -24.34
C GLY A 213 12.40 17.24 -24.88
N ILE A 214 12.43 16.77 -26.12
CA ILE A 214 11.29 16.16 -26.82
C ILE A 214 11.59 14.70 -27.23
N ILE A 215 12.83 14.26 -27.08
CA ILE A 215 13.26 12.93 -27.48
C ILE A 215 13.06 11.98 -26.30
N PRO A 216 12.22 10.94 -26.42
CA PRO A 216 11.99 9.98 -25.36
C PRO A 216 13.29 9.30 -24.94
N TRP A 217 13.55 9.29 -23.62
CA TRP A 217 14.75 8.70 -23.05
C TRP A 217 14.39 7.65 -22.00
N ILE A 218 14.44 6.38 -22.43
CA ILE A 218 14.11 5.22 -21.61
C ILE A 218 15.18 4.99 -20.55
N ARG A 219 14.76 4.84 -19.31
CA ARG A 219 15.61 4.53 -18.17
C ARG A 219 15.19 3.19 -17.53
N THR A 220 16.03 2.62 -16.71
CA THR A 220 15.77 1.31 -16.06
C THR A 220 14.45 1.25 -15.27
N GLN A 221 13.95 2.37 -14.79
CA GLN A 221 12.66 2.47 -14.10
C GLN A 221 11.44 2.30 -15.01
N ASP A 222 11.61 2.56 -16.32
CA ASP A 222 10.55 2.41 -17.31
C ASP A 222 10.40 0.95 -17.76
N VAL A 223 11.43 0.12 -17.49
CA VAL A 223 11.48 -1.30 -17.83
C VAL A 223 10.82 -2.13 -16.73
N ARG A 224 9.57 -2.60 -16.98
CA ARG A 224 8.71 -3.23 -15.95
C ARG A 224 8.00 -4.50 -16.44
N PHE A 225 8.60 -5.25 -17.38
CA PHE A 225 7.94 -6.35 -18.09
C PHE A 225 6.68 -5.91 -18.85
N ASN A 226 6.77 -4.78 -19.52
CA ASN A 226 5.67 -4.06 -20.16
C ASN A 226 5.98 -3.71 -21.62
N GLU A 227 4.99 -3.17 -22.30
CA GLU A 227 5.18 -2.38 -23.51
C GLU A 227 5.39 -0.91 -23.10
N ILE A 228 6.48 -0.28 -23.55
CA ILE A 228 6.79 1.12 -23.29
C ILE A 228 6.19 1.98 -24.41
N THR A 229 5.07 2.60 -24.12
CA THR A 229 4.35 3.51 -25.02
C THR A 229 4.61 4.98 -24.73
N GLU A 230 5.12 5.28 -23.54
CA GLU A 230 5.46 6.61 -23.04
C GLU A 230 6.60 6.53 -22.02
N VAL A 231 7.25 7.62 -21.75
CA VAL A 231 8.34 7.74 -20.76
C VAL A 231 8.19 9.03 -19.95
N ASP A 232 8.72 9.01 -18.73
CA ASP A 232 8.71 10.19 -17.84
C ASP A 232 9.87 11.16 -18.11
N SER A 233 10.80 10.82 -19.03
CA SER A 233 12.02 11.59 -19.23
C SER A 233 12.34 11.77 -20.69
N TYR A 234 12.80 12.98 -21.00
CA TYR A 234 13.14 13.40 -22.36
C TYR A 234 14.51 14.05 -22.37
N ILE A 235 15.18 13.98 -23.52
CA ILE A 235 16.43 14.69 -23.80
C ILE A 235 16.28 15.52 -25.08
N THR A 236 17.22 16.41 -25.29
CA THR A 236 17.24 17.31 -26.49
C THR A 236 17.95 16.64 -27.66
N GLU A 237 17.76 17.17 -28.86
CA GLU A 237 18.56 16.79 -30.04
C GLU A 237 20.05 17.05 -29.83
N LYS A 238 20.39 18.11 -29.09
CA LYS A 238 21.78 18.43 -28.73
C LYS A 238 22.39 17.25 -27.92
N ALA A 239 21.66 16.74 -26.96
CA ALA A 239 22.11 15.58 -26.17
C ALA A 239 22.38 14.34 -27.04
N VAL A 240 21.54 14.08 -28.02
CA VAL A 240 21.73 12.93 -28.94
C VAL A 240 22.92 13.13 -29.85
N ASN A 241 23.15 14.36 -30.32
CA ASN A 241 24.25 14.70 -31.26
C ASN A 241 25.62 14.78 -30.57
N GLU A 242 25.68 15.22 -29.33
CA GLU A 242 26.93 15.46 -28.59
C GLU A 242 27.32 14.37 -27.63
N THR A 243 26.43 13.36 -27.40
CA THR A 243 26.70 12.25 -26.48
C THR A 243 26.61 10.89 -27.16
N ALA A 244 26.86 9.82 -26.40
CA ALA A 244 26.68 8.46 -26.86
C ALA A 244 25.21 7.99 -26.81
N ALA A 245 24.25 8.86 -26.50
CA ALA A 245 22.82 8.54 -26.59
C ALA A 245 22.45 8.27 -28.06
N LYS A 246 21.93 7.08 -28.35
CA LYS A 246 21.59 6.66 -29.70
C LYS A 246 20.12 6.37 -29.83
N TRP A 247 19.58 6.69 -30.99
CA TRP A 247 18.23 6.29 -31.36
C TRP A 247 18.13 4.78 -31.48
N ILE A 248 17.09 4.24 -30.90
CA ILE A 248 16.63 2.85 -31.09
C ILE A 248 15.27 2.85 -31.80
N PRO A 249 15.06 1.94 -32.77
CA PRO A 249 13.77 1.81 -33.42
C PRO A 249 12.70 1.27 -32.47
N GLU A 250 11.45 1.35 -32.88
CA GLU A 250 10.35 0.68 -32.22
C GLU A 250 10.49 -0.84 -32.27
N ASN A 251 9.82 -1.50 -31.35
CA ASN A 251 9.77 -2.98 -31.22
C ASN A 251 11.13 -3.63 -30.92
N CYS A 252 12.02 -2.91 -30.26
CA CYS A 252 13.22 -3.50 -29.67
C CYS A 252 12.93 -4.05 -28.27
N VAL A 253 13.62 -5.11 -27.89
CA VAL A 253 13.65 -5.60 -26.51
C VAL A 253 14.64 -4.75 -25.72
N ILE A 254 14.15 -4.10 -24.70
CA ILE A 254 14.94 -3.31 -23.76
C ILE A 254 15.18 -4.16 -22.51
N VAL A 255 16.44 -4.26 -22.08
CA VAL A 255 16.82 -5.03 -20.89
C VAL A 255 17.53 -4.10 -19.91
N ALA A 256 17.01 -4.00 -18.67
CA ALA A 256 17.70 -3.34 -17.58
C ALA A 256 18.86 -4.21 -17.09
N ILE A 257 20.09 -3.70 -17.16
CA ILE A 257 21.31 -4.49 -16.88
C ILE A 257 21.95 -4.17 -15.53
N SER A 258 21.42 -3.20 -14.78
CA SER A 258 21.98 -2.83 -13.47
C SER A 258 20.92 -2.28 -12.50
N GLY A 259 21.31 -2.20 -11.21
CA GLY A 259 20.49 -1.70 -10.12
C GLY A 259 19.38 -2.67 -9.69
N ALA A 260 18.42 -2.17 -8.91
CA ALA A 260 17.29 -2.97 -8.39
C ALA A 260 16.35 -3.52 -9.46
N THR A 261 16.46 -3.02 -10.70
CA THR A 261 15.65 -3.44 -11.86
C THR A 261 16.40 -4.39 -12.80
N ALA A 262 17.62 -4.76 -12.48
CA ALA A 262 18.42 -5.65 -13.33
C ALA A 262 17.68 -6.95 -13.65
N GLY A 263 17.74 -7.37 -14.92
CA GLY A 263 17.02 -8.54 -15.44
C GLY A 263 15.58 -8.26 -15.89
N ARG A 264 15.03 -7.09 -15.64
CA ARG A 264 13.73 -6.72 -16.23
C ARG A 264 13.88 -6.44 -17.72
N CYS A 265 12.85 -6.78 -18.48
CA CYS A 265 12.78 -6.47 -19.91
C CYS A 265 11.45 -5.80 -20.26
N ALA A 266 11.44 -5.13 -21.40
CA ALA A 266 10.26 -4.47 -21.97
C ALA A 266 10.40 -4.41 -23.50
N ILE A 267 9.32 -4.12 -24.20
CA ILE A 267 9.33 -3.82 -25.63
C ILE A 267 8.98 -2.36 -25.81
N ASN A 268 9.85 -1.56 -26.43
CA ASN A 268 9.51 -0.18 -26.76
C ASN A 268 8.56 -0.12 -27.96
N LYS A 269 7.48 0.64 -27.81
CA LYS A 269 6.50 0.92 -28.89
C LYS A 269 6.68 2.31 -29.48
N ILE A 270 7.67 3.05 -29.03
CA ILE A 270 8.01 4.38 -29.49
C ILE A 270 9.48 4.42 -29.91
N LYS A 271 9.80 5.21 -30.94
CA LYS A 271 11.19 5.53 -31.26
C LYS A 271 11.78 6.34 -30.11
N ALA A 272 12.87 5.88 -29.52
CA ALA A 272 13.42 6.43 -28.28
C ALA A 272 14.94 6.36 -28.23
N THR A 273 15.51 6.88 -27.18
CA THR A 273 16.90 6.65 -26.75
C THR A 273 16.90 5.92 -25.39
N THR A 274 18.04 5.42 -24.96
CA THR A 274 18.16 4.74 -23.63
C THR A 274 19.32 5.31 -22.84
N ASN A 275 19.33 5.07 -21.53
CA ASN A 275 20.51 5.27 -20.70
C ASN A 275 21.51 4.11 -20.86
N GLN A 276 22.70 4.22 -20.28
CA GLN A 276 23.75 3.19 -20.35
C GLN A 276 23.41 1.91 -19.55
N HIS A 277 22.33 1.91 -18.78
CA HIS A 277 21.90 0.78 -17.97
C HIS A 277 20.75 -0.02 -18.63
N CYS A 278 20.42 0.32 -19.87
CA CYS A 278 19.47 -0.41 -20.72
C CYS A 278 20.12 -0.81 -22.04
#